data_764d9dfbf569419f5eaebc1a260be2cf
#
_entry.id   764d9dfbf569419f5eaebc1a260be2cf
#
_cell.length_a   1.000
_cell.length_b   1.000
_cell.length_c   1.000
_cell.angle_alpha   90.00
_cell.angle_beta   90.00
_cell.angle_gamma   90.00
#
_symmetry.space_group_name_H-M   'P 1'
#
loop_
_entity.id
_entity.type
_entity.pdbx_description
1 polymer ?
#
loop_
_entity_poly.entity_id
_entity_poly.type
_entity_poly.pdbx_seq_one_letter_code
_entity_poly.pdbx_strand_id
1 'polypeptide(L)'
;KEIGAIFVTYSTDFVFYGDIKNSYTEEDIPNPPSIYAKSKRLAEISVLEEYEKVFIIRTSWLFGLANSNFNTQVINWSKDCTELSIVDDQVSSPTYSKDLAYYSWKLIKTKLYGLYHITNSGSCSKYDQAKYVLDKIGWTGTLRRIKTEDLNLSAKRSKFSKLDSTKVEGTINE
;
A
#
# COMPACT_ATOMS: atom_id res chain seq x y z
N LYS A 1 10.40 -2.92 25.33
CA LYS A 1 9.76 -2.89 26.68
C LYS A 1 10.67 -2.26 27.73
N GLU A 2 11.88 -2.73 27.89
CA GLU A 2 12.80 -2.33 28.99
C GLU A 2 13.05 -0.82 29.08
N ILE A 3 13.19 -0.13 27.94
CA ILE A 3 13.45 1.32 27.89
C ILE A 3 12.19 2.17 27.72
N GLY A 4 10.99 1.57 27.69
CA GLY A 4 9.73 2.29 27.52
C GLY A 4 9.55 3.02 26.19
N ALA A 5 10.35 2.73 25.16
CA ALA A 5 10.27 3.36 23.85
C ALA A 5 8.95 3.03 23.12
N ILE A 6 8.46 3.96 22.32
CA ILE A 6 7.34 3.70 21.41
C ILE A 6 7.85 2.85 20.24
N PHE A 7 7.14 1.78 19.91
CA PHE A 7 7.46 0.95 18.75
C PHE A 7 6.52 1.28 17.59
N VAL A 8 7.09 1.49 16.41
CA VAL A 8 6.35 1.76 15.17
C VAL A 8 6.76 0.75 14.12
N THR A 9 5.78 0.07 13.53
CA THR A 9 6.01 -0.87 12.44
C THR A 9 5.06 -0.62 11.28
N TYR A 10 5.56 -0.82 10.05
CA TYR A 10 4.76 -0.72 8.84
C TYR A 10 4.30 -2.09 8.38
N SER A 11 3.01 -2.19 8.08
CA SER A 11 2.35 -3.34 7.50
C SER A 11 1.82 -3.00 6.10
N THR A 12 0.94 -3.82 5.56
CA THR A 12 0.55 -3.79 4.15
C THR A 12 -0.95 -4.00 3.96
N ASP A 13 -1.51 -3.41 2.91
CA ASP A 13 -2.84 -3.70 2.38
C ASP A 13 -3.02 -5.17 1.95
N PHE A 14 -1.93 -5.87 1.64
CA PHE A 14 -1.97 -7.28 1.22
C PHE A 14 -2.40 -8.26 2.31
N VAL A 15 -2.58 -7.81 3.56
CA VAL A 15 -3.22 -8.64 4.59
C VAL A 15 -4.67 -8.95 4.24
N PHE A 16 -5.28 -8.22 3.31
CA PHE A 16 -6.63 -8.44 2.82
C PHE A 16 -6.66 -9.24 1.51
N TYR A 17 -7.66 -10.10 1.36
CA TYR A 17 -7.81 -10.97 0.19
C TYR A 17 -8.16 -10.21 -1.09
N GLY A 18 -8.93 -9.13 -0.98
CA GLY A 18 -9.34 -8.30 -2.12
C GLY A 18 -10.66 -8.74 -2.76
N ASP A 19 -11.57 -9.29 -1.98
CA ASP A 19 -12.88 -9.81 -2.41
C ASP A 19 -14.04 -8.82 -2.17
N ILE A 20 -13.80 -7.71 -1.49
CA ILE A 20 -14.79 -6.65 -1.30
C ILE A 20 -14.57 -5.52 -2.32
N LYS A 21 -15.64 -4.74 -2.58
CA LYS A 21 -15.61 -3.59 -3.50
C LYS A 21 -15.44 -2.24 -2.79
N ASN A 22 -15.55 -2.23 -1.46
CA ASN A 22 -15.37 -1.04 -0.63
C ASN A 22 -13.97 -1.00 -0.03
N SER A 23 -13.58 0.17 0.49
CA SER A 23 -12.32 0.30 1.22
C SER A 23 -12.32 -0.58 2.47
N TYR A 24 -11.15 -1.15 2.79
CA TYR A 24 -10.93 -1.89 4.03
C TYR A 24 -10.65 -0.92 5.17
N THR A 25 -11.32 -1.12 6.29
CA THR A 25 -11.09 -0.44 7.57
C THR A 25 -10.18 -1.27 8.48
N GLU A 26 -9.76 -0.70 9.60
CA GLU A 26 -8.98 -1.43 10.62
C GLU A 26 -9.76 -2.54 11.31
N GLU A 27 -11.11 -2.49 11.27
CA GLU A 27 -12.02 -3.47 11.85
C GLU A 27 -12.24 -4.70 10.96
N ASP A 28 -11.89 -4.60 9.67
CA ASP A 28 -12.04 -5.71 8.75
C ASP A 28 -11.06 -6.86 9.07
N ILE A 29 -11.57 -8.09 9.00
CA ILE A 29 -10.79 -9.29 9.32
C ILE A 29 -9.78 -9.56 8.20
N PRO A 30 -8.47 -9.57 8.48
CA PRO A 30 -7.46 -9.92 7.49
C PRO A 30 -7.58 -11.38 7.02
N ASN A 31 -7.46 -11.57 5.69
CA ASN A 31 -7.41 -12.88 5.06
C ASN A 31 -6.26 -12.90 4.02
N PRO A 32 -5.00 -13.04 4.48
CA PRO A 32 -3.81 -12.84 3.64
C PRO A 32 -3.66 -13.94 2.58
N PRO A 33 -3.60 -13.60 1.27
CA PRO A 33 -3.57 -14.57 0.18
C PRO A 33 -2.19 -15.14 -0.12
N SER A 34 -1.12 -14.56 0.38
CA SER A 34 0.27 -14.93 0.06
C SER A 34 1.12 -15.15 1.31
N ILE A 35 2.28 -15.83 1.16
CA ILE A 35 3.23 -16.05 2.26
C ILE A 35 3.72 -14.71 2.84
N TYR A 36 4.05 -13.74 1.98
CA TYR A 36 4.42 -12.39 2.41
C TYR A 36 3.33 -11.75 3.27
N ALA A 37 2.09 -11.77 2.79
CA ALA A 37 0.95 -11.20 3.51
C ALA A 37 0.71 -11.90 4.86
N LYS A 38 0.84 -13.23 4.91
CA LYS A 38 0.75 -14.02 6.14
C LYS A 38 1.84 -13.65 7.14
N SER A 39 3.09 -13.51 6.69
CA SER A 39 4.20 -13.11 7.57
C SER A 39 3.99 -11.71 8.15
N LYS A 40 3.49 -10.76 7.35
CA LYS A 40 3.15 -9.41 7.83
C LYS A 40 2.00 -9.45 8.84
N ARG A 41 0.96 -10.24 8.60
CA ARG A 41 -0.14 -10.40 9.57
C ARG A 41 0.30 -11.04 10.87
N LEU A 42 1.14 -12.07 10.84
CA LEU A 42 1.70 -12.68 12.04
C LEU A 42 2.52 -11.68 12.85
N ALA A 43 3.32 -10.85 12.18
CA ALA A 43 4.06 -9.78 12.85
C ALA A 43 3.14 -8.75 13.53
N GLU A 44 2.00 -8.36 12.89
CA GLU A 44 1.00 -7.49 13.52
C GLU A 44 0.49 -8.09 14.83
N ILE A 45 0.10 -9.38 14.81
CA ILE A 45 -0.44 -10.09 15.98
C ILE A 45 0.61 -10.14 17.09
N SER A 46 1.81 -10.64 16.79
CA SER A 46 2.90 -10.79 17.78
C SER A 46 3.26 -9.47 18.45
N VAL A 47 3.29 -8.38 17.69
CA VAL A 47 3.64 -7.07 18.25
C VAL A 47 2.55 -6.54 19.18
N LEU A 48 1.27 -6.71 18.81
CA LEU A 48 0.13 -6.28 19.65
C LEU A 48 0.03 -7.10 20.96
N GLU A 49 0.35 -8.40 20.91
CA GLU A 49 0.37 -9.26 22.10
C GLU A 49 1.52 -8.93 23.04
N GLU A 50 2.66 -8.52 22.49
CA GLU A 50 3.89 -8.33 23.23
C GLU A 50 4.07 -6.94 23.84
N TYR A 51 3.46 -5.89 23.25
CA TYR A 51 3.72 -4.52 23.67
C TYR A 51 2.56 -3.57 23.42
N GLU A 52 2.20 -2.81 24.45
CA GLU A 52 1.07 -1.87 24.41
C GLU A 52 1.37 -0.54 23.71
N LYS A 53 2.63 -0.03 23.81
CA LYS A 53 3.01 1.26 23.21
C LYS A 53 3.46 1.09 21.75
N VAL A 54 2.56 0.57 20.91
CA VAL A 54 2.84 0.25 19.51
C VAL A 54 1.91 0.97 18.56
N PHE A 55 2.47 1.43 17.44
CA PHE A 55 1.73 1.81 16.25
C PHE A 55 2.01 0.80 15.14
N ILE A 56 0.97 0.16 14.63
CA ILE A 56 1.01 -0.64 13.41
C ILE A 56 0.34 0.19 12.32
N ILE A 57 1.09 0.50 11.26
CA ILE A 57 0.61 1.34 10.17
C ILE A 57 0.55 0.50 8.90
N ARG A 58 -0.66 0.14 8.46
CA ARG A 58 -0.86 -0.47 7.15
C ARG A 58 -0.86 0.61 6.09
N THR A 59 -0.16 0.35 5.00
CA THR A 59 -0.08 1.24 3.86
C THR A 59 -0.05 0.43 2.57
N SER A 60 -0.16 1.11 1.41
CA SER A 60 -0.21 0.46 0.09
C SER A 60 0.60 1.22 -0.94
N TRP A 61 1.13 0.48 -1.91
CA TRP A 61 1.74 0.98 -3.16
C TRP A 61 2.66 2.17 -2.98
N LEU A 62 3.60 2.04 -2.03
CA LEU A 62 4.55 3.11 -1.72
C LEU A 62 5.36 3.54 -2.94
N PHE A 63 5.46 4.85 -3.12
CA PHE A 63 6.33 5.46 -4.10
C PHE A 63 7.06 6.68 -3.52
N GLY A 64 8.17 7.04 -4.14
CA GLY A 64 8.99 8.17 -3.72
C GLY A 64 10.23 8.31 -4.58
N LEU A 65 11.08 9.28 -4.26
CA LEU A 65 12.29 9.59 -5.04
C LEU A 65 13.42 8.58 -4.80
N ALA A 66 13.47 7.95 -3.63
CA ALA A 66 14.48 6.97 -3.28
C ALA A 66 13.98 5.55 -3.58
N ASN A 67 14.90 4.65 -3.99
CA ASN A 67 14.66 3.24 -4.27
C ASN A 67 13.75 2.95 -5.48
N SER A 68 13.81 1.72 -5.97
CA SER A 68 12.95 1.22 -7.04
C SER A 68 11.52 1.07 -6.52
N ASN A 69 10.58 1.68 -7.21
CA ASN A 69 9.14 1.55 -6.98
C ASN A 69 8.42 1.43 -8.33
N PHE A 70 7.10 1.19 -8.31
CA PHE A 70 6.36 0.96 -9.55
C PHE A 70 6.47 2.12 -10.54
N ASN A 71 6.44 3.37 -10.08
CA ASN A 71 6.56 4.54 -10.97
C ASN A 71 7.93 4.58 -11.65
N THR A 72 9.01 4.35 -10.90
CA THR A 72 10.37 4.31 -11.47
C THR A 72 10.56 3.12 -12.39
N GLN A 73 9.92 1.97 -12.12
CA GLN A 73 9.93 0.81 -13.01
C GLN A 73 9.23 1.14 -14.34
N VAL A 74 8.05 1.75 -14.31
CA VAL A 74 7.31 2.17 -15.52
C VAL A 74 8.17 3.13 -16.36
N ILE A 75 8.82 4.12 -15.73
CA ILE A 75 9.74 5.04 -16.41
C ILE A 75 10.91 4.29 -17.05
N ASN A 76 11.47 3.30 -16.37
CA ASN A 76 12.58 2.53 -16.93
C ASN A 76 12.13 1.65 -18.10
N TRP A 77 11.00 0.94 -17.97
CA TRP A 77 10.46 0.15 -19.07
C TRP A 77 10.16 0.99 -20.32
N SER A 78 9.67 2.22 -20.13
CA SER A 78 9.33 3.11 -21.23
C SER A 78 10.54 3.61 -22.05
N LYS A 79 11.77 3.49 -21.52
CA LYS A 79 13.00 3.86 -22.25
C LYS A 79 13.38 2.82 -23.31
N ASP A 80 13.09 1.54 -23.01
CA ASP A 80 13.56 0.42 -23.82
C ASP A 80 12.43 -0.23 -24.63
N CYS A 81 11.16 0.10 -24.35
CA CYS A 81 10.00 -0.51 -24.95
C CYS A 81 9.08 0.52 -25.61
N THR A 82 8.61 0.20 -26.81
CA THR A 82 7.55 0.96 -27.50
C THR A 82 6.15 0.46 -27.18
N GLU A 83 6.04 -0.67 -26.49
CA GLU A 83 4.78 -1.25 -26.03
C GLU A 83 4.94 -1.76 -24.59
N LEU A 84 4.00 -1.44 -23.72
CA LEU A 84 3.92 -1.90 -22.33
C LEU A 84 2.55 -2.51 -22.04
N SER A 85 2.53 -3.66 -21.36
CA SER A 85 1.31 -4.33 -20.91
C SER A 85 1.22 -4.29 -19.40
N ILE A 86 0.18 -3.64 -18.86
CA ILE A 86 0.01 -3.42 -17.43
C ILE A 86 -1.37 -3.91 -16.97
N VAL A 87 -1.40 -4.57 -15.81
CA VAL A 87 -2.64 -5.10 -15.22
C VAL A 87 -3.61 -3.99 -14.84
N ASP A 88 -4.89 -4.16 -15.14
CA ASP A 88 -5.96 -3.20 -14.82
C ASP A 88 -6.95 -3.71 -13.76
N ASP A 89 -6.76 -4.94 -13.27
CA ASP A 89 -7.60 -5.61 -12.28
C ASP A 89 -6.98 -5.69 -10.87
N GLN A 90 -5.90 -4.95 -10.63
CA GLN A 90 -5.36 -4.69 -9.30
C GLN A 90 -5.57 -3.22 -8.98
N VAL A 91 -6.35 -2.94 -7.92
CA VAL A 91 -6.74 -1.58 -7.50
C VAL A 91 -6.35 -1.36 -6.05
N SER A 92 -5.66 -0.27 -5.78
CA SER A 92 -5.32 0.20 -4.43
C SER A 92 -5.01 1.71 -4.44
N SER A 93 -4.55 2.26 -3.31
CA SER A 93 -4.17 3.66 -3.16
C SER A 93 -2.64 3.81 -3.23
N PRO A 94 -2.08 4.42 -4.29
CA PRO A 94 -0.67 4.79 -4.30
C PRO A 94 -0.37 5.77 -3.17
N THR A 95 0.67 5.51 -2.37
CA THR A 95 1.01 6.31 -1.20
C THR A 95 2.39 6.93 -1.35
N TYR A 96 2.47 8.26 -1.23
CA TYR A 96 3.75 8.97 -1.27
C TYR A 96 4.49 8.80 0.05
N SER A 97 5.75 8.38 0.00
CA SER A 97 6.53 8.05 1.18
C SER A 97 6.76 9.24 2.13
N LYS A 98 6.81 10.48 1.61
CA LYS A 98 6.90 11.68 2.46
C LYS A 98 5.61 11.93 3.23
N ASP A 99 4.46 11.72 2.60
CA ASP A 99 3.17 11.87 3.26
C ASP A 99 3.03 10.80 4.34
N LEU A 100 3.35 9.54 4.02
CA LEU A 100 3.36 8.47 5.01
C LEU A 100 4.24 8.82 6.22
N ALA A 101 5.45 9.32 6.01
CA ALA A 101 6.35 9.69 7.08
C ALA A 101 5.80 10.86 7.92
N TYR A 102 5.25 11.89 7.27
CA TYR A 102 4.66 13.05 7.92
C TYR A 102 3.46 12.68 8.80
N TYR A 103 2.51 11.91 8.26
CA TYR A 103 1.31 11.50 8.99
C TYR A 103 1.63 10.46 10.06
N SER A 104 2.60 9.56 9.83
CA SER A 104 3.12 8.68 10.89
C SER A 104 3.69 9.47 12.07
N TRP A 105 4.46 10.53 11.78
CA TRP A 105 5.00 11.39 12.82
C TRP A 105 3.90 12.13 13.62
N LYS A 106 2.88 12.66 12.94
CA LYS A 106 1.73 13.26 13.60
C LYS A 106 1.01 12.25 14.50
N LEU A 107 0.74 11.05 13.98
CA LEU A 107 0.09 9.98 14.71
C LEU A 107 0.87 9.58 15.99
N ILE A 108 2.19 9.43 15.89
CA ILE A 108 3.03 9.06 17.03
C ILE A 108 2.90 10.07 18.18
N LYS A 109 2.78 11.36 17.88
CA LYS A 109 2.62 12.43 18.88
C LYS A 109 1.32 12.33 19.67
N THR A 110 0.28 11.71 19.12
CA THR A 110 -1.01 11.54 19.82
C THR A 110 -0.92 10.57 20.98
N LYS A 111 0.02 9.61 20.94
CA LYS A 111 0.14 8.49 21.87
C LYS A 111 -1.11 7.57 21.91
N LEU A 112 -1.99 7.69 20.93
CA LEU A 112 -3.16 6.81 20.74
C LEU A 112 -2.70 5.55 19.99
N TYR A 113 -2.11 4.63 20.75
CA TYR A 113 -1.50 3.41 20.23
C TYR A 113 -2.50 2.51 19.52
N GLY A 114 -2.02 1.64 18.64
CA GLY A 114 -2.84 0.64 17.96
C GLY A 114 -2.59 0.53 16.46
N LEU A 115 -3.58 -0.03 15.76
CA LEU A 115 -3.57 -0.27 14.31
C LEU A 115 -4.23 0.90 13.58
N TYR A 116 -3.56 1.36 12.53
CA TYR A 116 -4.02 2.46 11.67
C TYR A 116 -3.74 2.17 10.20
N HIS A 117 -4.60 2.70 9.32
CA HIS A 117 -4.35 2.76 7.89
C HIS A 117 -3.88 4.17 7.51
N ILE A 118 -2.77 4.27 6.76
CA ILE A 118 -2.29 5.53 6.19
C ILE A 118 -2.00 5.34 4.71
N THR A 119 -2.83 5.96 3.87
CA THR A 119 -2.65 6.03 2.41
C THR A 119 -3.02 7.42 1.91
N ASN A 120 -2.54 7.79 0.71
CA ASN A 120 -3.09 8.96 0.04
C ASN A 120 -4.53 8.69 -0.42
N SER A 121 -5.28 9.77 -0.64
CA SER A 121 -6.69 9.72 -1.03
C SER A 121 -6.91 9.11 -2.41
N GLY A 122 -8.08 8.50 -2.61
CA GLY A 122 -8.47 7.89 -3.86
C GLY A 122 -7.90 6.49 -4.06
N SER A 123 -8.11 5.96 -5.25
CA SER A 123 -7.57 4.67 -5.68
C SER A 123 -7.49 4.62 -7.21
N CYS A 124 -6.61 3.79 -7.74
CA CYS A 124 -6.48 3.55 -9.16
C CYS A 124 -6.02 2.11 -9.43
N SER A 125 -6.17 1.65 -10.68
CA SER A 125 -5.51 0.42 -11.10
C SER A 125 -4.01 0.63 -11.33
N LYS A 126 -3.25 -0.45 -11.42
CA LYS A 126 -1.84 -0.38 -11.87
C LYS A 126 -1.73 0.22 -13.27
N TYR A 127 -2.68 -0.10 -14.13
CA TYR A 127 -2.76 0.49 -15.47
C TYR A 127 -2.94 2.00 -15.40
N ASP A 128 -3.89 2.50 -14.62
CA ASP A 128 -4.16 3.94 -14.52
C ASP A 128 -2.96 4.69 -13.90
N GLN A 129 -2.31 4.09 -12.90
CA GLN A 129 -1.08 4.64 -12.31
C GLN A 129 0.05 4.71 -13.36
N ALA A 130 0.26 3.64 -14.15
CA ALA A 130 1.25 3.63 -15.20
C ALA A 130 0.92 4.64 -16.31
N LYS A 131 -0.35 4.70 -16.74
CA LYS A 131 -0.81 5.67 -17.74
C LYS A 131 -0.52 7.09 -17.30
N TYR A 132 -0.84 7.46 -16.07
CA TYR A 132 -0.55 8.79 -15.53
C TYR A 132 0.95 9.13 -15.58
N VAL A 133 1.81 8.18 -15.18
CA VAL A 133 3.27 8.37 -15.22
C VAL A 133 3.76 8.55 -16.64
N LEU A 134 3.32 7.70 -17.58
CA LEU A 134 3.72 7.74 -18.99
C LEU A 134 3.26 9.02 -19.70
N ASP A 135 2.03 9.46 -19.42
CA ASP A 135 1.51 10.74 -19.93
C ASP A 135 2.37 11.93 -19.43
N LYS A 136 2.79 11.91 -18.15
CA LYS A 136 3.62 12.98 -17.57
C LYS A 136 5.03 13.08 -18.16
N ILE A 137 5.60 11.96 -18.58
CA ILE A 137 6.94 11.96 -19.22
C ILE A 137 6.87 12.09 -20.75
N GLY A 138 5.67 12.23 -21.33
CA GLY A 138 5.48 12.37 -22.77
C GLY A 138 5.80 11.10 -23.57
N TRP A 139 5.61 9.92 -22.98
CA TRP A 139 5.84 8.67 -23.71
C TRP A 139 4.79 8.43 -24.78
N THR A 140 5.23 8.09 -26.00
CA THR A 140 4.38 7.97 -27.20
C THR A 140 4.12 6.52 -27.63
N GLY A 141 4.56 5.55 -26.83
CA GLY A 141 4.34 4.13 -27.12
C GLY A 141 2.90 3.66 -26.85
N THR A 142 2.67 2.38 -27.02
CA THR A 142 1.36 1.74 -26.83
C THR A 142 1.25 1.13 -25.43
N LEU A 143 0.28 1.58 -24.63
CA LEU A 143 -0.02 0.99 -23.32
C LEU A 143 -1.23 0.06 -23.42
N ARG A 144 -1.05 -1.24 -23.14
CA ARG A 144 -2.10 -2.27 -23.21
C ARG A 144 -2.59 -2.66 -21.82
N ARG A 145 -3.89 -2.91 -21.70
CA ARG A 145 -4.50 -3.50 -20.51
C ARG A 145 -4.39 -5.02 -20.58
N ILE A 146 -3.95 -5.63 -19.47
CA ILE A 146 -3.97 -7.08 -19.27
C ILE A 146 -4.59 -7.40 -17.91
N LYS A 147 -4.89 -8.68 -17.67
CA LYS A 147 -5.38 -9.15 -16.37
C LYS A 147 -4.26 -9.81 -15.58
N THR A 148 -4.44 -9.87 -14.26
CA THR A 148 -3.47 -10.54 -13.37
C THR A 148 -3.25 -12.01 -13.77
N GLU A 149 -4.28 -12.67 -14.30
CA GLU A 149 -4.21 -14.06 -14.79
C GLU A 149 -3.33 -14.24 -16.03
N ASP A 150 -3.13 -13.18 -16.81
CA ASP A 150 -2.22 -13.20 -17.98
C ASP A 150 -0.74 -13.20 -17.54
N LEU A 151 -0.49 -12.88 -16.27
CA LEU A 151 0.84 -12.91 -15.67
C LEU A 151 1.01 -14.21 -14.88
N ASN A 152 1.98 -15.03 -15.25
CA ASN A 152 2.33 -16.24 -14.51
C ASN A 152 3.00 -15.90 -13.18
N LEU A 153 2.26 -15.26 -12.25
CA LEU A 153 2.80 -14.86 -10.94
C LEU A 153 2.80 -16.05 -9.98
N SER A 154 3.91 -16.28 -9.32
CA SER A 154 4.03 -17.30 -8.26
C SER A 154 3.21 -16.95 -7.00
N ALA A 155 2.97 -15.67 -6.74
CA ALA A 155 2.22 -15.20 -5.58
C ALA A 155 0.86 -14.61 -5.99
N LYS A 156 -0.20 -15.03 -5.29
CA LYS A 156 -1.54 -14.47 -5.47
C LYS A 156 -1.55 -12.99 -5.09
N ARG A 157 -2.20 -12.17 -5.90
CA ARG A 157 -2.38 -10.71 -5.71
C ARG A 157 -3.83 -10.40 -5.42
N SER A 158 -4.07 -9.51 -4.47
CA SER A 158 -5.40 -8.95 -4.20
C SER A 158 -5.85 -8.12 -5.39
N LYS A 159 -7.11 -8.31 -5.84
CA LYS A 159 -7.69 -7.50 -6.93
C LYS A 159 -8.08 -6.12 -6.47
N PHE A 160 -8.55 -6.00 -5.23
CA PHE A 160 -8.93 -4.72 -4.62
C PHE A 160 -8.41 -4.68 -3.17
N SER A 161 -7.56 -3.71 -2.85
CA SER A 161 -6.95 -3.59 -1.52
C SER A 161 -6.87 -2.14 -1.03
N LYS A 162 -7.83 -1.29 -1.48
CA LYS A 162 -7.92 0.09 -1.00
C LYS A 162 -8.15 0.10 0.51
N LEU A 163 -7.32 0.84 1.23
CA LEU A 163 -7.47 1.08 2.68
C LEU A 163 -8.27 2.36 2.93
N ASP A 164 -9.09 2.35 3.97
CA ASP A 164 -9.76 3.52 4.49
C ASP A 164 -8.87 4.19 5.55
N SER A 165 -8.63 5.49 5.42
CA SER A 165 -7.79 6.27 6.34
C SER A 165 -8.58 7.17 7.29
N THR A 166 -9.91 7.04 7.32
CA THR A 166 -10.80 7.89 8.15
C THR A 166 -10.42 7.87 9.63
N LYS A 167 -9.99 6.71 10.16
CA LYS A 167 -9.56 6.59 11.56
C LYS A 167 -8.36 7.48 11.87
N VAL A 168 -7.33 7.45 11.05
CA VAL A 168 -6.13 8.28 11.29
C VAL A 168 -6.44 9.76 11.08
N GLU A 169 -7.25 10.13 10.08
CA GLU A 169 -7.69 11.51 9.84
C GLU A 169 -8.41 12.08 11.08
N GLY A 170 -9.38 11.34 11.63
CA GLY A 170 -10.06 11.72 12.88
C GLY A 170 -9.14 11.77 14.10
N THR A 171 -8.11 10.90 14.14
CA THR A 171 -7.16 10.82 15.26
C THR A 171 -6.18 12.01 15.29
N ILE A 172 -5.75 12.49 14.12
CA ILE A 172 -4.79 13.60 14.00
C ILE A 172 -5.47 14.96 13.78
N ASN A 173 -6.81 15.00 13.77
CA ASN A 173 -7.64 16.20 13.55
C ASN A 173 -7.36 16.91 12.20
N GLU A 174 -7.25 16.14 11.15
CA GLU A 174 -7.11 16.63 9.76
C GLU A 174 -8.13 16.03 8.81
#